data_eb5fac463f1924844de48ed37ffe5d5d
#
_entry.id   eb5fac463f1924844de48ed37ffe5d5d
#
_cell.length_a   1.000
_cell.length_b   1.000
_cell.length_c   1.000
_cell.angle_alpha   90.00
_cell.angle_beta   90.00
_cell.angle_gamma   90.00
#
_symmetry.space_group_name_H-M   'P 1'
#
loop_
_entity.id
_entity.type
_entity.pdbx_description
1 polymer ?
#
loop_
_entity_poly.entity_id
_entity_poly.type
_entity_poly.pdbx_seq_one_letter_code
_entity_poly.pdbx_strand_id
1 'polypeptide(L)'
;MKSLAEAVEGSGLPGAGPDLFVALDIDGTVLRHNNTLSPRVGEAIAAHMRAGTRICLATGRGIYGTREALDKVGIADGLAVCSNGAITLDLARNEAFNVHTFDPSRQVAALHAELPEALYAVESLDEPRRLTAHFPDGELTGPSVVVPIDELAVPDATRLTVRYPGMGAGELMDAVHAAGLRGVEYAIGWTAWLDVSPEGVSKAAALEDVRQSCGAAPSSTLAVGDGGNDVEMLGWAGLGVAMGDAGPSVKQAADAVTTGVDADGLALVLELLL
;
A
#
# COMPACT_ATOMS: atom_id res chain seq x y z
N MET A 1 10.91 -15.19 -18.53
CA MET A 1 9.86 -14.18 -18.40
C MET A 1 9.71 -13.46 -19.74
N LYS A 2 8.47 -13.12 -20.14
CA LYS A 2 8.20 -12.26 -21.30
C LYS A 2 8.80 -10.87 -21.02
N SER A 3 9.14 -10.12 -22.07
CA SER A 3 9.46 -8.70 -21.92
C SER A 3 8.21 -7.94 -21.45
N LEU A 4 8.37 -6.77 -20.83
CA LEU A 4 7.25 -5.92 -20.41
C LEU A 4 6.28 -5.63 -21.57
N ALA A 5 6.81 -5.26 -22.74
CA ALA A 5 6.00 -4.97 -23.94
C ALA A 5 5.18 -6.20 -24.39
N GLU A 6 5.81 -7.39 -24.46
CA GLU A 6 5.11 -8.64 -24.81
C GLU A 6 4.03 -9.01 -23.79
N ALA A 7 4.25 -8.69 -22.49
CA ALA A 7 3.26 -8.94 -21.46
C ALA A 7 2.06 -8.00 -21.59
N VAL A 8 2.29 -6.71 -21.82
CA VAL A 8 1.25 -5.69 -22.05
C VAL A 8 0.45 -6.02 -23.31
N GLU A 9 1.11 -6.25 -24.45
CA GLU A 9 0.44 -6.62 -25.71
C GLU A 9 -0.38 -7.91 -25.58
N GLY A 10 0.16 -8.89 -24.88
CA GLY A 10 -0.48 -10.21 -24.69
C GLY A 10 -1.58 -10.23 -23.60
N SER A 11 -1.71 -9.20 -22.79
CA SER A 11 -2.69 -9.14 -21.69
C SER A 11 -4.13 -8.94 -22.16
N GLY A 12 -4.30 -8.26 -23.31
CA GLY A 12 -5.60 -7.83 -23.79
C GLY A 12 -6.20 -6.66 -23.00
N LEU A 13 -5.38 -5.95 -22.20
CA LEU A 13 -5.81 -4.75 -21.51
C LEU A 13 -6.29 -3.68 -22.52
N PRO A 14 -7.34 -2.91 -22.19
CA PRO A 14 -7.67 -1.73 -22.98
C PRO A 14 -6.53 -0.70 -22.85
N GLY A 15 -6.36 0.13 -23.87
CA GLY A 15 -5.50 1.31 -23.78
C GLY A 15 -6.04 2.32 -22.75
N ALA A 16 -5.30 3.41 -22.54
CA ALA A 16 -5.70 4.48 -21.65
C ALA A 16 -7.12 4.98 -21.95
N GLY A 17 -7.99 5.00 -20.97
CA GLY A 17 -9.39 5.37 -21.12
C GLY A 17 -10.27 4.85 -19.98
N PRO A 18 -11.58 5.12 -20.06
CA PRO A 18 -12.52 4.83 -18.96
C PRO A 18 -12.74 3.33 -18.69
N ASP A 19 -12.35 2.46 -19.59
CA ASP A 19 -12.46 1.01 -19.45
C ASP A 19 -11.28 0.40 -18.70
N LEU A 20 -10.15 1.12 -18.59
CA LEU A 20 -8.96 0.69 -17.87
C LEU A 20 -9.04 1.11 -16.39
N PHE A 21 -8.81 0.15 -15.50
CA PHE A 21 -8.62 0.37 -14.06
C PHE A 21 -7.16 0.11 -13.69
N VAL A 22 -6.50 1.07 -13.06
CA VAL A 22 -5.09 1.00 -12.67
C VAL A 22 -4.95 1.12 -11.17
N ALA A 23 -4.43 0.09 -10.53
CA ALA A 23 -4.07 0.06 -9.11
C ALA A 23 -2.55 0.27 -8.96
N LEU A 24 -2.15 1.27 -8.19
CA LEU A 24 -0.76 1.63 -7.99
C LEU A 24 -0.39 1.63 -6.52
N ASP A 25 0.65 0.90 -6.16
CA ASP A 25 1.31 1.13 -4.88
C ASP A 25 2.03 2.48 -4.88
N ILE A 26 2.34 3.00 -3.68
CA ILE A 26 2.97 4.32 -3.54
C ILE A 26 4.48 4.21 -3.37
N ASP A 27 4.95 3.55 -2.31
CA ASP A 27 6.34 3.58 -1.86
C ASP A 27 7.22 2.61 -2.63
N GLY A 28 8.17 3.11 -3.43
CA GLY A 28 8.97 2.27 -4.32
C GLY A 28 8.30 2.00 -5.68
N THR A 29 7.09 2.54 -5.90
CA THR A 29 6.33 2.41 -7.14
C THR A 29 6.01 3.78 -7.75
N VAL A 30 5.08 4.54 -7.18
CA VAL A 30 4.75 5.92 -7.62
C VAL A 30 5.78 6.92 -7.11
N LEU A 31 6.14 6.80 -5.83
CA LEU A 31 7.13 7.65 -5.17
C LEU A 31 8.43 6.88 -4.94
N ARG A 32 9.54 7.57 -5.15
CA ARG A 32 10.86 7.05 -4.75
C ARG A 32 10.95 6.91 -3.25
N HIS A 33 11.92 6.14 -2.75
CA HIS A 33 12.15 5.93 -1.32
C HIS A 33 12.42 7.23 -0.53
N ASN A 34 12.83 8.31 -1.20
CA ASN A 34 12.97 9.65 -0.63
C ASN A 34 11.68 10.48 -0.68
N ASN A 35 10.54 9.86 -0.95
CA ASN A 35 9.20 10.47 -1.03
C ASN A 35 9.05 11.52 -2.15
N THR A 36 9.86 11.43 -3.23
CA THR A 36 9.78 12.32 -4.40
C THR A 36 9.08 11.63 -5.57
N LEU A 37 8.27 12.41 -6.31
CA LEU A 37 7.66 11.99 -7.57
C LEU A 37 8.60 12.32 -8.74
N SER A 38 8.86 11.35 -9.61
CA SER A 38 9.55 11.60 -10.87
C SER A 38 8.64 12.41 -11.81
N PRO A 39 9.17 13.44 -12.52
CA PRO A 39 8.39 14.17 -13.52
C PRO A 39 7.77 13.25 -14.59
N ARG A 40 8.52 12.25 -15.08
CA ARG A 40 8.04 11.31 -16.09
C ARG A 40 6.89 10.45 -15.59
N VAL A 41 6.98 9.93 -14.34
CA VAL A 41 5.89 9.19 -13.71
C VAL A 41 4.66 10.08 -13.55
N GLY A 42 4.83 11.31 -13.05
CA GLY A 42 3.73 12.27 -12.92
C GLY A 42 3.06 12.60 -14.25
N GLU A 43 3.83 12.78 -15.34
CA GLU A 43 3.30 13.03 -16.68
C GLU A 43 2.53 11.83 -17.23
N ALA A 44 3.02 10.60 -17.05
CA ALA A 44 2.35 9.38 -17.47
C ALA A 44 1.01 9.18 -16.73
N ILE A 45 0.99 9.36 -15.41
CA ILE A 45 -0.24 9.31 -14.61
C ILE A 45 -1.23 10.39 -15.09
N ALA A 46 -0.79 11.63 -15.26
CA ALA A 46 -1.63 12.72 -15.73
C ALA A 46 -2.19 12.46 -17.15
N ALA A 47 -1.42 11.82 -18.03
CA ALA A 47 -1.90 11.43 -19.37
C ALA A 47 -3.04 10.40 -19.28
N HIS A 48 -2.91 9.38 -18.46
CA HIS A 48 -3.97 8.41 -18.19
C HIS A 48 -5.21 9.07 -17.60
N MET A 49 -5.05 9.97 -16.62
CA MET A 49 -6.18 10.71 -16.01
C MET A 49 -6.92 11.53 -17.08
N ARG A 50 -6.19 12.22 -17.96
CA ARG A 50 -6.79 12.97 -19.09
C ARG A 50 -7.52 12.07 -20.08
N ALA A 51 -7.07 10.84 -20.27
CA ALA A 51 -7.76 9.84 -21.11
C ALA A 51 -9.00 9.24 -20.42
N GLY A 52 -9.22 9.51 -19.12
CA GLY A 52 -10.34 8.99 -18.35
C GLY A 52 -10.06 7.64 -17.67
N THR A 53 -8.79 7.20 -17.63
CA THR A 53 -8.39 5.99 -16.89
C THR A 53 -8.67 6.15 -15.41
N ARG A 54 -9.26 5.11 -14.80
CA ARG A 54 -9.53 5.07 -13.36
C ARG A 54 -8.27 4.64 -12.63
N ILE A 55 -7.65 5.56 -11.89
CA ILE A 55 -6.45 5.29 -11.10
C ILE A 55 -6.80 5.23 -9.62
N CYS A 56 -6.42 4.15 -8.96
CA CYS A 56 -6.56 3.94 -7.52
C CYS A 56 -5.18 3.74 -6.90
N LEU A 57 -4.77 4.60 -5.97
CA LEU A 57 -3.59 4.34 -5.14
C LEU A 57 -3.95 3.32 -4.06
N ALA A 58 -3.10 2.31 -3.85
CA ALA A 58 -3.30 1.27 -2.84
C ALA A 58 -2.02 1.10 -2.01
N THR A 59 -2.07 1.44 -0.72
CA THR A 59 -0.87 1.62 0.09
C THR A 59 -1.02 1.10 1.52
N GLY A 60 0.12 0.77 2.15
CA GLY A 60 0.21 0.56 3.60
C GLY A 60 0.12 1.85 4.41
N ARG A 61 0.30 3.03 3.79
CA ARG A 61 0.18 4.31 4.49
C ARG A 61 -1.22 4.51 5.07
N GLY A 62 -1.29 5.14 6.25
CA GLY A 62 -2.56 5.63 6.80
C GLY A 62 -3.10 6.82 5.98
N ILE A 63 -4.28 7.31 6.36
CA ILE A 63 -5.03 8.36 5.63
C ILE A 63 -4.16 9.60 5.33
N TYR A 64 -3.43 10.12 6.31
CA TYR A 64 -2.62 11.33 6.16
C TYR A 64 -1.50 11.16 5.13
N GLY A 65 -0.73 10.06 5.24
CA GLY A 65 0.34 9.75 4.28
C GLY A 65 -0.18 9.46 2.87
N THR A 66 -1.36 8.86 2.76
CA THR A 66 -2.02 8.64 1.47
C THR A 66 -2.46 9.95 0.83
N ARG A 67 -3.07 10.87 1.59
CA ARG A 67 -3.45 12.19 1.08
C ARG A 67 -2.25 13.00 0.62
N GLU A 68 -1.16 13.00 1.37
CA GLU A 68 0.09 13.63 0.95
C GLU A 68 0.59 13.10 -0.41
N ALA A 69 0.49 11.79 -0.64
CA ALA A 69 0.87 11.19 -1.92
C ALA A 69 -0.11 11.56 -3.05
N LEU A 70 -1.41 11.53 -2.78
CA LEU A 70 -2.45 11.95 -3.73
C LEU A 70 -2.26 13.42 -4.19
N ASP A 71 -1.96 14.31 -3.25
CA ASP A 71 -1.67 15.73 -3.54
C ASP A 71 -0.44 15.87 -4.43
N LYS A 72 0.64 15.12 -4.16
CA LYS A 72 1.87 15.12 -4.98
C LYS A 72 1.62 14.64 -6.41
N VAL A 73 0.75 13.64 -6.57
CA VAL A 73 0.41 13.05 -7.87
C VAL A 73 -0.66 13.86 -8.61
N GLY A 74 -1.43 14.68 -7.88
CA GLY A 74 -2.52 15.48 -8.43
C GLY A 74 -3.82 14.69 -8.62
N ILE A 75 -4.03 13.62 -7.85
CA ILE A 75 -5.28 12.82 -7.87
C ILE A 75 -6.22 13.39 -6.80
N ALA A 76 -7.34 13.97 -7.23
CA ALA A 76 -8.32 14.62 -6.36
C ALA A 76 -9.72 13.96 -6.42
N ASP A 77 -9.92 12.94 -7.25
CA ASP A 77 -11.21 12.28 -7.46
C ASP A 77 -11.03 10.76 -7.53
N GLY A 78 -12.11 10.02 -7.30
CA GLY A 78 -12.12 8.56 -7.28
C GLY A 78 -11.93 7.98 -5.88
N LEU A 79 -11.40 6.76 -5.81
CA LEU A 79 -11.18 6.02 -4.56
C LEU A 79 -9.69 5.75 -4.35
N ALA A 80 -9.26 5.72 -3.09
CA ALA A 80 -7.90 5.33 -2.69
C ALA A 80 -7.95 4.32 -1.54
N VAL A 81 -7.08 3.32 -1.57
CA VAL A 81 -6.97 2.26 -0.57
C VAL A 81 -5.81 2.56 0.37
N CYS A 82 -6.09 2.70 1.67
CA CYS A 82 -5.15 3.03 2.74
C CYS A 82 -4.99 1.87 3.71
N SER A 83 -3.96 1.90 4.54
CA SER A 83 -3.73 0.95 5.64
C SER A 83 -3.84 -0.50 5.19
N ASN A 84 -3.20 -0.84 4.05
CA ASN A 84 -3.24 -2.18 3.42
C ASN A 84 -4.65 -2.70 3.10
N GLY A 85 -5.64 -1.83 2.91
CA GLY A 85 -7.01 -2.21 2.61
C GLY A 85 -7.99 -2.01 3.76
N ALA A 86 -7.52 -1.67 4.96
CA ALA A 86 -8.41 -1.43 6.10
C ALA A 86 -9.31 -0.21 5.90
N ILE A 87 -8.90 0.75 5.07
CA ILE A 87 -9.68 1.95 4.77
C ILE A 87 -9.70 2.19 3.26
N THR A 88 -10.88 2.42 2.71
CA THR A 88 -11.06 2.98 1.36
C THR A 88 -11.59 4.41 1.49
N LEU A 89 -10.91 5.38 0.86
CA LEU A 89 -11.30 6.79 0.86
C LEU A 89 -12.07 7.14 -0.41
N ASP A 90 -13.21 7.82 -0.27
CA ASP A 90 -13.85 8.57 -1.35
C ASP A 90 -13.23 9.98 -1.39
N LEU A 91 -12.46 10.26 -2.43
CA LEU A 91 -11.69 11.49 -2.53
C LEU A 91 -12.58 12.70 -2.81
N ALA A 92 -13.63 12.52 -3.63
CA ALA A 92 -14.57 13.60 -3.95
C ALA A 92 -15.39 14.04 -2.74
N ARG A 93 -15.77 13.10 -1.87
CA ARG A 93 -16.52 13.39 -0.62
C ARG A 93 -15.60 13.69 0.55
N ASN A 94 -14.32 13.35 0.43
CA ASN A 94 -13.36 13.41 1.52
C ASN A 94 -13.75 12.59 2.76
N GLU A 95 -14.35 11.43 2.54
CA GLU A 95 -14.91 10.53 3.56
C GLU A 95 -14.32 9.12 3.43
N ALA A 96 -14.29 8.37 4.52
CA ALA A 96 -14.00 6.94 4.48
C ALA A 96 -15.24 6.21 3.94
N PHE A 97 -15.05 5.47 2.84
CA PHE A 97 -16.08 4.71 2.16
C PHE A 97 -16.27 3.32 2.78
N ASN A 98 -15.17 2.65 3.09
CA ASN A 98 -15.16 1.34 3.73
C ASN A 98 -14.08 1.34 4.82
N VAL A 99 -14.41 0.79 6.01
CA VAL A 99 -13.51 0.75 7.16
C VAL A 99 -13.59 -0.61 7.83
N HIS A 100 -12.45 -1.28 7.94
CA HIS A 100 -12.28 -2.52 8.66
C HIS A 100 -11.45 -2.25 9.92
N THR A 101 -11.91 -2.71 11.07
CA THR A 101 -11.26 -2.48 12.36
C THR A 101 -11.02 -3.78 13.11
N PHE A 102 -10.11 -3.75 14.08
CA PHE A 102 -9.82 -4.84 14.99
C PHE A 102 -9.36 -4.31 16.34
N ASP A 103 -9.39 -5.16 17.36
CA ASP A 103 -8.75 -4.88 18.65
C ASP A 103 -7.32 -5.45 18.66
N PRO A 104 -6.28 -4.60 18.61
CA PRO A 104 -4.89 -5.03 18.55
C PRO A 104 -4.30 -5.42 19.91
N SER A 105 -5.05 -5.41 21.00
CA SER A 105 -4.54 -5.61 22.38
C SER A 105 -3.69 -6.88 22.50
N ARG A 106 -4.12 -7.99 21.88
CA ARG A 106 -3.38 -9.26 21.91
C ARG A 106 -2.08 -9.19 21.10
N GLN A 107 -2.12 -8.55 19.92
CA GLN A 107 -0.97 -8.39 19.05
C GLN A 107 0.07 -7.46 19.68
N VAL A 108 -0.38 -6.36 20.29
CA VAL A 108 0.48 -5.43 21.05
C VAL A 108 1.17 -6.18 22.19
N ALA A 109 0.43 -6.94 23.00
CA ALA A 109 1.02 -7.69 24.12
C ALA A 109 2.03 -8.75 23.64
N ALA A 110 1.70 -9.51 22.59
CA ALA A 110 2.59 -10.55 22.05
C ALA A 110 3.86 -9.96 21.45
N LEU A 111 3.74 -8.90 20.63
CA LEU A 111 4.89 -8.23 20.03
C LEU A 111 5.74 -7.51 21.06
N HIS A 112 5.14 -6.87 22.06
CA HIS A 112 5.90 -6.17 23.10
C HIS A 112 6.71 -7.13 24.00
N ALA A 113 6.25 -8.37 24.17
CA ALA A 113 7.01 -9.40 24.87
C ALA A 113 8.33 -9.78 24.14
N GLU A 114 8.30 -9.81 22.81
CA GLU A 114 9.47 -10.13 21.96
C GLU A 114 10.30 -8.89 21.62
N LEU A 115 9.67 -7.72 21.52
CA LEU A 115 10.26 -6.45 21.05
C LEU A 115 9.96 -5.30 22.02
N PRO A 116 10.42 -5.35 23.28
CA PRO A 116 10.05 -4.36 24.31
C PRO A 116 10.57 -2.94 24.03
N GLU A 117 11.63 -2.79 23.22
CA GLU A 117 12.23 -1.50 22.85
C GLU A 117 11.77 -0.97 21.50
N ALA A 118 10.89 -1.68 20.80
CA ALA A 118 10.35 -1.22 19.54
C ALA A 118 9.40 -0.03 19.73
N LEU A 119 9.23 0.75 18.66
CA LEU A 119 8.24 1.82 18.58
C LEU A 119 6.93 1.23 18.08
N TYR A 120 5.85 1.54 18.77
CA TYR A 120 4.51 1.07 18.44
C TYR A 120 3.61 2.24 18.09
N ALA A 121 2.77 2.07 17.08
CA ALA A 121 1.74 3.02 16.70
C ALA A 121 0.42 2.29 16.43
N VAL A 122 -0.69 2.82 16.95
CA VAL A 122 -2.04 2.35 16.64
C VAL A 122 -2.84 3.49 16.04
N GLU A 123 -3.48 3.21 14.92
CA GLU A 123 -4.35 4.15 14.21
C GLU A 123 -5.80 3.71 14.29
N SER A 124 -6.69 4.68 14.50
CA SER A 124 -8.14 4.58 14.31
C SER A 124 -8.61 5.69 13.39
N LEU A 125 -9.88 5.65 12.95
CA LEU A 125 -10.39 6.59 11.97
C LEU A 125 -10.47 8.03 12.50
N ASP A 126 -11.02 8.19 13.70
CA ASP A 126 -11.50 9.48 14.21
C ASP A 126 -10.61 10.11 15.30
N GLU A 127 -9.56 9.39 15.73
CA GLU A 127 -8.67 9.86 16.80
C GLU A 127 -7.23 10.10 16.32
N PRO A 128 -6.47 10.96 17.02
CA PRO A 128 -5.03 11.05 16.79
C PRO A 128 -4.37 9.68 16.99
N ARG A 129 -3.41 9.36 16.11
CA ARG A 129 -2.59 8.15 16.25
C ARG A 129 -1.96 8.07 17.62
N ARG A 130 -2.07 6.93 18.29
CA ARG A 130 -1.41 6.65 19.56
C ARG A 130 -0.03 6.05 19.29
N LEU A 131 1.01 6.59 19.95
CA LEU A 131 2.40 6.15 19.83
C LEU A 131 2.95 5.80 21.20
N THR A 132 3.85 4.81 21.30
CA THR A 132 4.66 4.62 22.51
C THR A 132 5.81 5.62 22.62
N ALA A 133 6.35 6.06 21.49
CA ALA A 133 7.31 7.15 21.36
C ALA A 133 7.28 7.69 19.93
N HIS A 134 7.89 8.84 19.68
CA HIS A 134 7.99 9.39 18.32
C HIS A 134 8.79 8.50 17.40
N PHE A 135 8.26 8.24 16.22
CA PHE A 135 8.96 7.58 15.13
C PHE A 135 9.99 8.53 14.50
N PRO A 136 11.00 8.02 13.79
CA PRO A 136 11.92 8.84 13.02
C PRO A 136 11.20 9.83 12.11
N ASP A 137 11.81 11.01 11.91
CA ASP A 137 11.22 12.10 11.13
C ASP A 137 10.80 11.64 9.73
N GLY A 138 9.56 11.96 9.36
CA GLY A 138 8.99 11.66 8.06
C GLY A 138 8.43 10.24 7.88
N GLU A 139 8.63 9.33 8.83
CA GLU A 139 8.09 7.96 8.72
C GLU A 139 6.56 7.90 8.97
N LEU A 140 6.04 8.72 9.88
CA LEU A 140 4.60 8.83 10.15
C LEU A 140 4.16 10.30 10.09
N THR A 141 3.11 10.59 9.33
CA THR A 141 2.54 11.93 9.17
C THR A 141 1.14 12.01 9.78
N GLY A 142 0.73 13.21 10.18
CA GLY A 142 -0.57 13.49 10.78
C GLY A 142 -0.55 13.57 12.32
N PRO A 143 -1.70 13.88 12.93
CA PRO A 143 -1.84 14.05 14.37
C PRO A 143 -1.48 12.79 15.15
N SER A 144 -0.72 12.93 16.22
CA SER A 144 -0.35 11.83 17.10
C SER A 144 -0.25 12.26 18.56
N VAL A 145 -0.40 11.29 19.46
CA VAL A 145 -0.24 11.44 20.91
C VAL A 145 0.61 10.29 21.45
N VAL A 146 1.56 10.61 22.32
CA VAL A 146 2.37 9.60 23.00
C VAL A 146 1.63 9.12 24.24
N VAL A 147 1.48 7.80 24.37
CA VAL A 147 0.79 7.13 25.47
C VAL A 147 1.62 5.96 26.02
N PRO A 148 1.40 5.52 27.27
CA PRO A 148 1.95 4.28 27.76
C PRO A 148 1.48 3.08 26.93
N ILE A 149 2.26 1.99 26.93
CA ILE A 149 1.95 0.79 26.12
C ILE A 149 0.60 0.16 26.48
N ASP A 150 0.18 0.22 27.73
CA ASP A 150 -1.11 -0.28 28.23
C ASP A 150 -2.31 0.57 27.79
N GLU A 151 -2.08 1.79 27.32
CA GLU A 151 -3.10 2.69 26.75
C GLU A 151 -3.04 2.75 25.21
N LEU A 152 -2.12 2.00 24.58
CA LEU A 152 -1.88 2.09 23.14
C LEU A 152 -3.03 1.50 22.32
N ALA A 153 -3.53 0.32 22.69
CA ALA A 153 -4.56 -0.37 21.93
C ALA A 153 -5.93 0.30 22.07
N VAL A 154 -6.66 0.36 20.95
CA VAL A 154 -8.06 0.79 20.88
C VAL A 154 -8.87 -0.28 20.14
N PRO A 155 -10.16 -0.51 20.52
CA PRO A 155 -10.94 -1.64 19.99
C PRO A 155 -11.33 -1.48 18.51
N ASP A 156 -11.22 -0.29 17.96
CA ASP A 156 -11.56 0.10 16.61
C ASP A 156 -10.33 0.52 15.77
N ALA A 157 -9.18 -0.11 16.07
CA ALA A 157 -7.96 0.16 15.32
C ALA A 157 -8.09 -0.29 13.86
N THR A 158 -7.60 0.54 12.96
CA THR A 158 -7.49 0.24 11.53
C THR A 158 -6.11 -0.30 11.16
N ARG A 159 -5.07 0.03 11.98
CA ARG A 159 -3.70 -0.42 11.77
C ARG A 159 -2.92 -0.42 13.09
N LEU A 160 -2.09 -1.44 13.30
CA LEU A 160 -0.99 -1.42 14.25
C LEU A 160 0.33 -1.42 13.47
N THR A 161 1.22 -0.50 13.79
CA THR A 161 2.56 -0.42 13.21
C THR A 161 3.62 -0.65 14.28
N VAL A 162 4.63 -1.45 13.96
CA VAL A 162 5.80 -1.65 14.82
C VAL A 162 7.05 -1.29 14.04
N ARG A 163 7.91 -0.46 14.62
CA ARG A 163 9.16 0.00 14.05
C ARG A 163 10.31 -0.25 15.02
N TYR A 164 11.34 -0.93 14.56
CA TYR A 164 12.54 -1.12 15.38
C TYR A 164 13.76 -0.53 14.67
N PRO A 165 14.12 0.74 14.95
CA PRO A 165 15.30 1.36 14.35
C PRO A 165 16.58 0.56 14.68
N GLY A 166 17.39 0.26 13.66
CA GLY A 166 18.64 -0.49 13.82
C GLY A 166 18.51 -2.01 13.70
N MET A 167 17.29 -2.57 13.68
CA MET A 167 17.05 -3.99 13.39
C MET A 167 16.90 -4.21 11.88
N GLY A 168 17.26 -5.40 11.39
CA GLY A 168 17.01 -5.81 10.01
C GLY A 168 15.63 -6.40 9.81
N ALA A 169 15.09 -6.38 8.57
CA ALA A 169 13.77 -6.94 8.26
C ALA A 169 13.68 -8.45 8.59
N GLY A 170 14.77 -9.20 8.40
CA GLY A 170 14.83 -10.64 8.74
C GLY A 170 14.71 -10.90 10.24
N GLU A 171 15.42 -10.13 11.06
CA GLU A 171 15.35 -10.24 12.52
C GLU A 171 13.96 -9.88 13.05
N LEU A 172 13.32 -8.85 12.45
CA LEU A 172 11.95 -8.50 12.77
C LEU A 172 10.97 -9.64 12.40
N MET A 173 11.18 -10.28 11.24
CA MET A 173 10.37 -11.43 10.82
C MET A 173 10.47 -12.58 11.83
N ASP A 174 11.68 -12.89 12.33
CA ASP A 174 11.87 -13.94 13.33
C ASP A 174 11.14 -13.61 14.65
N ALA A 175 11.19 -12.35 15.09
CA ALA A 175 10.46 -11.90 16.28
C ALA A 175 8.93 -11.95 16.08
N VAL A 176 8.41 -11.59 14.91
CA VAL A 176 6.99 -11.69 14.57
C VAL A 176 6.52 -13.14 14.56
N HIS A 177 7.34 -14.06 14.02
CA HIS A 177 7.04 -15.49 14.07
C HIS A 177 7.04 -16.02 15.51
N ALA A 178 7.98 -15.59 16.37
CA ALA A 178 8.01 -15.94 17.78
C ALA A 178 6.78 -15.42 18.54
N ALA A 179 6.33 -14.19 18.25
CA ALA A 179 5.11 -13.61 18.80
C ALA A 179 3.83 -14.38 18.39
N GLY A 180 3.86 -15.13 17.29
CA GLY A 180 2.80 -16.03 16.87
C GLY A 180 1.48 -15.33 16.61
N LEU A 181 1.48 -14.23 15.85
CA LEU A 181 0.30 -13.44 15.52
C LEU A 181 -0.81 -14.30 14.89
N ARG A 182 -2.05 -14.07 15.31
CA ARG A 182 -3.24 -14.77 14.81
C ARG A 182 -4.43 -13.83 14.69
N GLY A 183 -5.33 -14.13 13.74
CA GLY A 183 -6.56 -13.36 13.50
C GLY A 183 -6.28 -11.96 12.93
N VAL A 184 -5.15 -11.81 12.25
CA VAL A 184 -4.72 -10.57 11.60
C VAL A 184 -3.90 -10.89 10.36
N GLU A 185 -3.84 -9.95 9.44
CA GLU A 185 -2.87 -9.91 8.35
C GLU A 185 -1.68 -9.05 8.75
N TYR A 186 -0.49 -9.35 8.21
CA TYR A 186 0.67 -8.49 8.46
C TYR A 186 1.64 -8.48 7.28
N ALA A 187 2.34 -7.36 7.13
CA ALA A 187 3.39 -7.16 6.14
C ALA A 187 4.63 -6.55 6.78
N ILE A 188 5.80 -6.99 6.35
CA ILE A 188 7.09 -6.42 6.76
C ILE A 188 7.69 -5.69 5.56
N GLY A 189 8.02 -4.41 5.77
CA GLY A 189 8.66 -3.56 4.79
C GLY A 189 10.18 -3.78 4.67
N TRP A 190 10.82 -3.00 3.83
CA TRP A 190 12.27 -3.05 3.54
C TRP A 190 13.17 -2.76 4.75
N THR A 191 12.67 -1.97 5.68
CA THR A 191 13.29 -1.71 6.98
C THR A 191 12.60 -2.53 8.05
N ALA A 192 13.06 -2.55 9.30
CA ALA A 192 12.35 -3.20 10.41
C ALA A 192 11.04 -2.44 10.73
N TRP A 193 10.09 -2.57 9.83
CA TRP A 193 8.75 -1.99 9.83
C TRP A 193 7.73 -3.10 9.63
N LEU A 194 6.82 -3.25 10.58
CA LEU A 194 5.71 -4.19 10.53
C LEU A 194 4.39 -3.41 10.53
N ASP A 195 3.54 -3.68 9.55
CA ASP A 195 2.14 -3.29 9.57
C ASP A 195 1.26 -4.50 9.86
N VAL A 196 0.32 -4.35 10.79
CA VAL A 196 -0.70 -5.35 11.14
C VAL A 196 -2.07 -4.76 10.84
N SER A 197 -2.87 -5.51 10.10
CA SER A 197 -4.23 -5.17 9.64
C SER A 197 -5.24 -6.19 10.14
N PRO A 198 -6.55 -5.90 10.12
CA PRO A 198 -7.59 -6.86 10.43
C PRO A 198 -7.50 -8.12 9.57
N GLU A 199 -7.98 -9.26 10.07
CA GLU A 199 -8.03 -10.53 9.33
C GLU A 199 -8.83 -10.42 8.03
N GLY A 200 -8.29 -10.98 6.93
CA GLY A 200 -8.91 -10.96 5.61
C GLY A 200 -8.82 -9.60 4.89
N VAL A 201 -8.10 -8.63 5.46
CA VAL A 201 -7.89 -7.31 4.86
C VAL A 201 -6.58 -7.31 4.09
N SER A 202 -6.65 -7.03 2.79
CA SER A 202 -5.48 -6.83 1.93
C SER A 202 -5.76 -5.75 0.88
N LYS A 203 -4.70 -5.25 0.23
CA LYS A 203 -4.85 -4.33 -0.91
C LYS A 203 -5.76 -4.93 -1.99
N ALA A 204 -5.59 -6.23 -2.28
CA ALA A 204 -6.36 -6.95 -3.28
C ALA A 204 -7.86 -7.00 -2.93
N ALA A 205 -8.20 -7.35 -1.68
CA ALA A 205 -9.59 -7.41 -1.24
C ALA A 205 -10.29 -6.05 -1.37
N ALA A 206 -9.64 -4.97 -0.88
CA ALA A 206 -10.19 -3.62 -1.00
C ALA A 206 -10.30 -3.14 -2.45
N LEU A 207 -9.30 -3.46 -3.29
CA LEU A 207 -9.32 -3.12 -4.72
C LEU A 207 -10.42 -3.86 -5.49
N GLU A 208 -10.78 -5.08 -5.07
CA GLU A 208 -11.92 -5.80 -5.65
C GLU A 208 -13.23 -5.07 -5.40
N ASP A 209 -13.46 -4.57 -4.18
CA ASP A 209 -14.63 -3.74 -3.86
C ASP A 209 -14.65 -2.45 -4.68
N VAL A 210 -13.49 -1.78 -4.81
CA VAL A 210 -13.34 -0.57 -5.64
C VAL A 210 -13.64 -0.88 -7.11
N ARG A 211 -13.06 -1.95 -7.67
CA ARG A 211 -13.30 -2.39 -9.04
C ARG A 211 -14.77 -2.64 -9.31
N GLN A 212 -15.44 -3.36 -8.41
CA GLN A 212 -16.88 -3.65 -8.53
C GLN A 212 -17.72 -2.37 -8.47
N SER A 213 -17.40 -1.45 -7.56
CA SER A 213 -18.12 -0.19 -7.39
C SER A 213 -18.08 0.68 -8.64
N CYS A 214 -16.98 0.63 -9.41
CA CYS A 214 -16.84 1.37 -10.65
C CYS A 214 -17.17 0.56 -11.92
N GLY A 215 -17.57 -0.71 -11.78
CA GLY A 215 -17.99 -1.57 -12.89
C GLY A 215 -16.89 -1.97 -13.86
N ALA A 216 -15.60 -1.92 -13.44
CA ALA A 216 -14.49 -2.34 -14.28
C ALA A 216 -14.45 -3.88 -14.39
N ALA A 217 -14.14 -4.41 -15.58
CA ALA A 217 -13.99 -5.85 -15.77
C ALA A 217 -12.67 -6.35 -15.11
N PRO A 218 -12.62 -7.57 -14.54
CA PRO A 218 -11.38 -8.12 -14.00
C PRO A 218 -10.22 -8.12 -15.02
N SER A 219 -10.51 -8.45 -16.27
CA SER A 219 -9.53 -8.45 -17.37
C SER A 219 -9.06 -7.06 -17.81
N SER A 220 -9.67 -5.97 -17.30
CA SER A 220 -9.32 -4.58 -17.61
C SER A 220 -8.57 -3.92 -16.45
N THR A 221 -7.94 -4.71 -15.57
CA THR A 221 -7.22 -4.21 -14.41
C THR A 221 -5.71 -4.36 -14.58
N LEU A 222 -4.98 -3.28 -14.34
CA LEU A 222 -3.52 -3.25 -14.20
C LEU A 222 -3.18 -3.01 -12.73
N ALA A 223 -2.23 -3.75 -12.18
CA ALA A 223 -1.64 -3.45 -10.88
C ALA A 223 -0.12 -3.32 -11.01
N VAL A 224 0.46 -2.33 -10.31
CA VAL A 224 1.91 -2.15 -10.23
C VAL A 224 2.32 -1.97 -8.76
N GLY A 225 3.35 -2.71 -8.31
CA GLY A 225 3.82 -2.69 -6.93
C GLY A 225 5.23 -3.26 -6.77
N ASP A 226 5.82 -3.10 -5.57
CA ASP A 226 7.19 -3.55 -5.26
C ASP A 226 7.29 -4.30 -3.93
N GLY A 227 6.32 -4.12 -3.02
CA GLY A 227 6.35 -4.64 -1.66
C GLY A 227 5.71 -6.01 -1.48
N GLY A 228 5.99 -6.66 -0.35
CA GLY A 228 5.37 -7.94 0.01
C GLY A 228 3.84 -7.86 0.13
N ASN A 229 3.31 -6.70 0.53
CA ASN A 229 1.88 -6.41 0.61
C ASN A 229 1.21 -6.20 -0.77
N ASP A 230 1.99 -6.20 -1.86
CA ASP A 230 1.47 -6.11 -3.23
C ASP A 230 1.29 -7.48 -3.89
N VAL A 231 1.83 -8.55 -3.30
CA VAL A 231 1.79 -9.90 -3.89
C VAL A 231 0.37 -10.32 -4.29
N GLU A 232 -0.59 -10.12 -3.39
CA GLU A 232 -1.99 -10.43 -3.69
C GLU A 232 -2.59 -9.49 -4.74
N MET A 233 -2.26 -8.20 -4.67
CA MET A 233 -2.72 -7.19 -5.62
C MET A 233 -2.22 -7.47 -7.04
N LEU A 234 -0.96 -7.87 -7.18
CA LEU A 234 -0.38 -8.24 -8.47
C LEU A 234 -1.05 -9.49 -9.05
N GLY A 235 -1.30 -10.52 -8.21
CA GLY A 235 -2.00 -11.74 -8.64
C GLY A 235 -3.50 -11.56 -8.90
N TRP A 236 -4.12 -10.54 -8.32
CA TRP A 236 -5.53 -10.21 -8.51
C TRP A 236 -5.80 -9.53 -9.86
N ALA A 237 -4.85 -8.73 -10.35
CA ALA A 237 -5.04 -7.92 -11.56
C ALA A 237 -5.08 -8.77 -12.85
N GLY A 238 -5.73 -8.25 -13.89
CA GLY A 238 -5.65 -8.80 -15.24
C GLY A 238 -4.23 -8.76 -15.81
N LEU A 239 -3.42 -7.79 -15.37
CA LEU A 239 -1.99 -7.73 -15.56
C LEU A 239 -1.33 -7.17 -14.29
N GLY A 240 -0.56 -8.00 -13.60
CA GLY A 240 0.27 -7.59 -12.47
C GLY A 240 1.71 -7.33 -12.92
N VAL A 241 2.25 -6.16 -12.60
CA VAL A 241 3.64 -5.79 -12.95
C VAL A 241 4.42 -5.46 -11.68
N ALA A 242 5.49 -6.18 -11.42
CA ALA A 242 6.41 -5.89 -10.32
C ALA A 242 7.45 -4.84 -10.74
N MET A 243 7.79 -3.94 -9.81
CA MET A 243 8.92 -3.03 -9.99
C MET A 243 10.25 -3.79 -10.04
N GLY A 244 11.25 -3.22 -10.71
CA GLY A 244 12.56 -3.84 -10.87
C GLY A 244 13.32 -4.05 -9.56
N ASP A 245 13.04 -3.22 -8.56
CA ASP A 245 13.65 -3.29 -7.22
C ASP A 245 12.91 -4.25 -6.28
N ALA A 246 11.74 -4.76 -6.68
CA ALA A 246 10.93 -5.70 -5.90
C ALA A 246 11.68 -6.99 -5.54
N GLY A 247 11.34 -7.56 -4.40
CA GLY A 247 11.90 -8.83 -3.94
C GLY A 247 11.49 -10.03 -4.83
N PRO A 248 12.20 -11.17 -4.69
CA PRO A 248 11.94 -12.36 -5.53
C PRO A 248 10.49 -12.86 -5.48
N SER A 249 9.87 -12.87 -4.29
CA SER A 249 8.48 -13.33 -4.11
C SER A 249 7.47 -12.43 -4.84
N VAL A 250 7.69 -11.11 -4.82
CA VAL A 250 6.84 -10.14 -5.51
C VAL A 250 6.96 -10.31 -7.03
N LYS A 251 8.21 -10.43 -7.53
CA LYS A 251 8.46 -10.69 -8.96
C LYS A 251 7.88 -12.01 -9.45
N GLN A 252 7.83 -13.02 -8.57
CA GLN A 252 7.25 -14.33 -8.90
C GLN A 252 5.72 -14.28 -9.00
N ALA A 253 5.08 -13.40 -8.23
CA ALA A 253 3.63 -13.22 -8.24
C ALA A 253 3.13 -12.41 -9.44
N ALA A 254 4.01 -11.63 -10.07
CA ALA A 254 3.67 -10.75 -11.19
C ALA A 254 3.77 -11.46 -12.55
N ASP A 255 2.97 -11.00 -13.52
CA ASP A 255 3.03 -11.42 -14.92
C ASP A 255 4.25 -10.88 -15.65
N ALA A 256 4.71 -9.68 -15.25
CA ALA A 256 5.88 -9.01 -15.82
C ALA A 256 6.66 -8.22 -14.76
N VAL A 257 7.89 -7.85 -15.13
CA VAL A 257 8.75 -6.99 -14.31
C VAL A 257 9.19 -5.79 -15.16
N THR A 258 9.03 -4.60 -14.61
CA THR A 258 9.56 -3.36 -15.18
C THR A 258 10.93 -3.00 -14.59
N THR A 259 11.47 -1.82 -14.87
CA THR A 259 12.69 -1.29 -14.23
C THR A 259 12.42 -0.79 -12.82
N GLY A 260 13.47 -0.43 -12.08
CA GLY A 260 13.35 0.10 -10.72
C GLY A 260 12.72 1.50 -10.67
N VAL A 261 12.35 1.93 -9.46
CA VAL A 261 11.67 3.21 -9.22
C VAL A 261 12.53 4.41 -9.63
N ASP A 262 13.86 4.34 -9.43
CA ASP A 262 14.79 5.39 -9.85
C ASP A 262 15.01 5.45 -11.38
N ALA A 263 14.64 4.39 -12.10
CA ALA A 263 14.66 4.31 -13.56
C ALA A 263 13.26 4.50 -14.19
N ASP A 264 12.34 5.13 -13.45
CA ASP A 264 10.98 5.44 -13.87
C ASP A 264 10.18 4.22 -14.39
N GLY A 265 10.34 3.06 -13.71
CA GLY A 265 9.73 1.80 -14.14
C GLY A 265 8.22 1.85 -14.29
N LEU A 266 7.51 2.60 -13.43
CA LEU A 266 6.07 2.80 -13.56
C LEU A 266 5.70 3.56 -14.84
N ALA A 267 6.48 4.59 -15.21
CA ALA A 267 6.20 5.34 -16.44
C ALA A 267 6.30 4.45 -17.69
N LEU A 268 7.28 3.53 -17.73
CA LEU A 268 7.41 2.58 -18.84
C LEU A 268 6.17 1.70 -19.00
N VAL A 269 5.56 1.26 -17.87
CA VAL A 269 4.33 0.45 -17.90
C VAL A 269 3.16 1.28 -18.44
N LEU A 270 2.98 2.48 -17.91
CA LEU A 270 1.86 3.35 -18.27
C LEU A 270 1.96 3.83 -19.73
N GLU A 271 3.15 4.21 -20.19
CA GLU A 271 3.39 4.68 -21.57
C GLU A 271 3.08 3.62 -22.63
N LEU A 272 3.20 2.31 -22.31
CA LEU A 272 2.81 1.23 -23.23
C LEU A 272 1.30 1.11 -23.43
N LEU A 273 0.49 1.76 -22.62
CA LEU A 273 -0.98 1.76 -22.69
C LEU A 273 -1.55 3.11 -23.17
N LEU A 274 -0.70 4.13 -23.39
CA LEU A 274 -1.10 5.42 -23.99
C LEU A 274 -1.20 5.30 -25.52
#